data_b801e3235e8ab6f89edcc0af19c60958
#
_entry.id   b801e3235e8ab6f89edcc0af19c60958
#
_cell.length_a   1.000
_cell.length_b   1.000
_cell.length_c   1.000
_cell.angle_alpha   90.00
_cell.angle_beta   90.00
_cell.angle_gamma   90.00
#
_symmetry.space_group_name_H-M   'P 1'
#
loop_
_entity.id
_entity.type
_entity.pdbx_description
1 polymer ?
#
loop_
_entity_poly.entity_id
_entity_poly.type
_entity_poly.pdbx_seq_one_letter_code
_entity_poly.pdbx_strand_id
1 'polypeptide(L)'
;MKQHRKKTIIILLNVILGILWLLPIYWAFVTSVKTDNEIYSGITLIPKIFTSVNYKTLFEYKEGIFFTYLKNSVIVSLISTAVVTLISILAGFAFSKLKIWGSKIWMTMTLFTIMVPVQALMVPLYNQLSALHLLGTQAGMVLIYATFQTPFC
;
A
#
# COMPACT_ATOMS: atom_id res chain seq x y z
N MET A 1 32.29 -23.08 -19.58
CA MET A 1 31.61 -22.22 -20.56
C MET A 1 30.07 -22.26 -20.47
N LYS A 2 29.36 -23.40 -20.42
CA LYS A 2 27.88 -23.48 -20.36
C LYS A 2 27.26 -22.76 -19.11
N GLN A 3 27.92 -22.83 -17.96
CA GLN A 3 27.37 -22.26 -16.71
C GLN A 3 27.44 -20.73 -16.67
N HIS A 4 28.48 -20.12 -17.22
CA HIS A 4 28.59 -18.67 -17.36
C HIS A 4 27.53 -18.11 -18.33
N ARG A 5 27.32 -18.77 -19.45
CA ARG A 5 26.30 -18.39 -20.44
C ARG A 5 24.88 -18.42 -19.86
N LYS A 6 24.55 -19.43 -19.04
CA LYS A 6 23.26 -19.48 -18.33
C LYS A 6 23.09 -18.33 -17.35
N LYS A 7 24.12 -18.00 -16.56
CA LYS A 7 24.09 -16.85 -15.64
C LYS A 7 23.87 -15.53 -16.37
N THR A 8 24.57 -15.31 -17.48
CA THR A 8 24.42 -14.10 -18.29
C THR A 8 23.00 -13.97 -18.85
N ILE A 9 22.40 -15.06 -19.35
CA ILE A 9 21.01 -15.04 -19.85
C ILE A 9 20.03 -14.71 -18.72
N ILE A 10 20.19 -15.30 -17.54
CA ILE A 10 19.34 -15.02 -16.38
C ILE A 10 19.45 -13.55 -15.97
N ILE A 11 20.67 -13.00 -15.94
CA ILE A 11 20.88 -11.59 -15.61
C ILE A 11 20.18 -10.69 -16.64
N LEU A 12 20.34 -10.96 -17.93
CA LEU A 12 19.69 -10.20 -19.00
C LEU A 12 18.17 -10.26 -18.88
N LEU A 13 17.60 -11.42 -18.63
CA LEU A 13 16.16 -11.59 -18.43
C LEU A 13 15.68 -10.78 -17.21
N ASN A 14 16.40 -10.83 -16.10
CA ASN A 14 16.05 -10.06 -14.90
C ASN A 14 16.14 -8.56 -15.13
N VAL A 15 17.13 -8.09 -15.88
CA VAL A 15 17.25 -6.67 -16.25
C VAL A 15 16.08 -6.24 -17.14
N ILE A 16 15.72 -7.04 -18.15
CA ILE A 16 14.58 -6.76 -19.03
C ILE A 16 13.27 -6.72 -18.22
N LEU A 17 13.05 -7.72 -17.37
CA LEU A 17 11.89 -7.73 -16.47
C LEU A 17 11.88 -6.50 -15.55
N GLY A 18 13.02 -6.13 -14.96
CA GLY A 18 13.15 -4.94 -14.12
C GLY A 18 12.76 -3.66 -14.87
N ILE A 19 13.22 -3.50 -16.12
CA ILE A 19 12.85 -2.36 -16.98
C ILE A 19 11.33 -2.37 -17.26
N LEU A 20 10.76 -3.53 -17.57
CA LEU A 20 9.30 -3.65 -17.80
C LEU A 20 8.49 -3.26 -16.56
N TRP A 21 8.95 -3.64 -15.36
CA TRP A 21 8.31 -3.24 -14.10
C TRP A 21 8.40 -1.73 -13.81
N LEU A 22 9.42 -1.04 -14.36
CA LEU A 22 9.56 0.41 -14.23
C LEU A 22 8.71 1.19 -15.23
N LEU A 23 8.21 0.56 -16.31
CA LEU A 23 7.40 1.25 -17.34
C LEU A 23 6.17 1.98 -16.77
N PRO A 24 5.37 1.43 -15.85
CA PRO A 24 4.23 2.16 -15.29
C PRO A 24 4.65 3.42 -14.51
N ILE A 25 5.77 3.34 -13.79
CA ILE A 25 6.32 4.49 -13.03
C ILE A 25 6.83 5.54 -14.00
N TYR A 26 7.57 5.14 -15.02
CA TYR A 26 8.02 6.02 -16.09
C TYR A 26 6.84 6.70 -16.78
N TRP A 27 5.80 5.93 -17.13
CA TRP A 27 4.59 6.44 -17.77
C TRP A 27 3.88 7.47 -16.90
N ALA A 28 3.70 7.19 -15.61
CA ALA A 28 3.10 8.14 -14.66
C ALA A 28 3.89 9.45 -14.59
N PHE A 29 5.22 9.35 -14.51
CA PHE A 29 6.10 10.51 -14.49
C PHE A 29 6.00 11.33 -15.79
N VAL A 30 6.10 10.68 -16.94
CA VAL A 30 6.00 11.33 -18.25
C VAL A 30 4.63 12.00 -18.42
N THR A 31 3.56 11.32 -18.03
CA THR A 31 2.18 11.85 -18.14
C THR A 31 1.98 13.05 -17.21
N SER A 32 2.59 13.07 -16.04
CA SER A 32 2.46 14.19 -15.08
C SER A 32 3.00 15.52 -15.58
N VAL A 33 3.90 15.50 -16.56
CA VAL A 33 4.52 16.70 -17.15
C VAL A 33 4.04 17.00 -18.58
N LYS A 34 2.99 16.30 -19.06
CA LYS A 34 2.34 16.56 -20.35
C LYS A 34 1.21 17.57 -20.25
N THR A 35 0.89 18.21 -21.36
CA THR A 35 -0.35 18.99 -21.49
C THR A 35 -1.56 18.07 -21.66
N ASP A 36 -2.75 18.52 -21.26
CA ASP A 36 -4.00 17.77 -21.42
C ASP A 36 -4.24 17.32 -22.86
N ASN A 37 -4.00 18.20 -23.83
CA ASN A 37 -4.14 17.88 -25.25
C ASN A 37 -3.23 16.72 -25.65
N GLU A 38 -2.03 16.64 -25.12
CA GLU A 38 -1.09 15.57 -25.43
C GLU A 38 -1.49 14.25 -24.75
N ILE A 39 -2.04 14.32 -23.54
CA ILE A 39 -2.53 13.13 -22.80
C ILE A 39 -3.66 12.45 -23.59
N TYR A 40 -4.59 13.24 -24.13
CA TYR A 40 -5.76 12.71 -24.85
C TYR A 40 -5.51 12.44 -26.36
N SER A 41 -4.44 12.97 -26.95
CA SER A 41 -4.17 12.82 -28.38
C SER A 41 -3.50 11.50 -28.77
N GLY A 42 -3.05 10.71 -27.80
CA GLY A 42 -2.43 9.41 -28.03
C GLY A 42 -1.22 9.10 -27.15
N ILE A 43 -0.62 7.93 -27.39
CA ILE A 43 0.49 7.43 -26.61
C ILE A 43 1.79 8.06 -27.12
N THR A 44 2.41 8.92 -26.33
CA THR A 44 3.76 9.44 -26.57
C THR A 44 4.67 9.10 -25.40
N LEU A 45 5.82 8.52 -25.68
CA LEU A 45 6.78 8.11 -24.62
C LEU A 45 7.57 9.30 -24.05
N ILE A 46 7.69 10.38 -24.81
CA ILE A 46 8.40 11.60 -24.42
C ILE A 46 7.44 12.77 -24.60
N PRO A 47 7.32 13.69 -23.62
CA PRO A 47 6.50 14.88 -23.79
C PRO A 47 6.98 15.73 -24.95
N LYS A 48 6.07 16.21 -25.79
CA LYS A 48 6.39 17.22 -26.80
C LYS A 48 6.57 18.60 -26.19
N ILE A 49 5.76 18.89 -25.17
CA ILE A 49 5.79 20.13 -24.40
C ILE A 49 5.82 19.75 -22.93
N PHE A 50 6.89 20.15 -22.24
CA PHE A 50 6.99 19.99 -20.78
C PHE A 50 6.17 21.07 -20.08
N THR A 51 5.28 20.67 -19.18
CA THR A 51 4.48 21.60 -18.39
C THR A 51 4.44 21.19 -16.91
N SER A 52 4.36 22.16 -16.03
CA SER A 52 4.12 21.98 -14.60
C SER A 52 2.66 22.30 -14.20
N VAL A 53 1.81 22.59 -15.17
CA VAL A 53 0.42 23.01 -14.93
C VAL A 53 -0.34 21.96 -14.12
N ASN A 54 -0.14 20.68 -14.38
CA ASN A 54 -0.80 19.58 -13.65
C ASN A 54 -0.49 19.63 -12.14
N TYR A 55 0.77 19.91 -11.79
CA TYR A 55 1.17 20.07 -10.38
C TYR A 55 0.59 21.34 -9.75
N LYS A 56 0.59 22.44 -10.50
CA LYS A 56 -0.04 23.67 -10.03
C LYS A 56 -1.52 23.46 -9.76
N THR A 57 -2.24 22.88 -10.70
CA THR A 57 -3.67 22.54 -10.57
C THR A 57 -3.90 21.62 -9.37
N LEU A 58 -3.04 20.59 -9.15
CA LEU A 58 -3.15 19.68 -8.02
C LEU A 58 -3.01 20.43 -6.67
N PHE A 59 -2.03 21.31 -6.57
CA PHE A 59 -1.76 22.03 -5.32
C PHE A 59 -2.78 23.12 -5.02
N GLU A 60 -3.36 23.74 -6.06
CA GLU A 60 -4.40 24.77 -5.93
C GLU A 60 -5.82 24.17 -5.81
N TYR A 61 -5.99 22.87 -6.14
CA TYR A 61 -7.29 22.23 -6.13
C TYR A 61 -7.93 22.28 -4.75
N LYS A 62 -9.18 22.83 -4.69
CA LYS A 62 -9.93 23.01 -3.46
C LYS A 62 -9.09 23.57 -2.31
N GLU A 63 -8.42 24.69 -2.55
CA GLU A 63 -7.62 25.41 -1.54
C GLU A 63 -6.48 24.58 -0.92
N GLY A 64 -5.89 23.70 -1.71
CA GLY A 64 -4.76 22.88 -1.25
C GLY A 64 -5.15 21.62 -0.46
N ILE A 65 -6.35 21.10 -0.67
CA ILE A 65 -6.84 19.86 0.01
C ILE A 65 -5.87 18.68 -0.15
N PHE A 66 -5.04 18.68 -1.19
CA PHE A 66 -3.99 17.68 -1.42
C PHE A 66 -3.07 17.51 -0.20
N PHE A 67 -2.64 18.63 0.40
CA PHE A 67 -1.75 18.58 1.57
C PHE A 67 -2.45 18.00 2.79
N THR A 68 -3.75 18.24 2.93
CA THR A 68 -4.56 17.64 4.00
C THR A 68 -4.63 16.10 3.82
N TYR A 69 -4.86 15.64 2.60
CA TYR A 69 -4.89 14.20 2.30
C TYR A 69 -3.51 13.55 2.52
N LEU A 70 -2.44 14.20 2.05
CA LEU A 70 -1.08 13.73 2.25
C LEU A 70 -0.74 13.62 3.74
N LYS A 71 -1.02 14.67 4.51
CA LYS A 71 -0.84 14.67 5.97
C LYS A 71 -1.60 13.54 6.64
N ASN A 72 -2.88 13.36 6.31
CA ASN A 72 -3.70 12.29 6.87
C ASN A 72 -3.12 10.91 6.53
N SER A 73 -2.71 10.69 5.29
CA SER A 73 -2.09 9.44 4.86
C SER A 73 -0.79 9.15 5.62
N VAL A 74 0.06 10.14 5.80
CA VAL A 74 1.32 9.99 6.56
C VAL A 74 1.02 9.66 8.02
N ILE A 75 0.12 10.38 8.68
CA ILE A 75 -0.23 10.15 10.08
C ILE A 75 -0.80 8.74 10.27
N VAL A 76 -1.81 8.38 9.46
CA VAL A 76 -2.45 7.06 9.56
C VAL A 76 -1.43 5.95 9.30
N SER A 77 -0.59 6.08 8.27
CA SER A 77 0.43 5.08 7.95
C SER A 77 1.44 4.89 9.08
N LEU A 78 1.98 5.98 9.63
CA LEU A 78 2.97 5.91 10.71
C LEU A 78 2.38 5.29 11.97
N ILE A 79 1.20 5.74 12.40
CA ILE A 79 0.55 5.22 13.61
C ILE A 79 0.17 3.75 13.41
N SER A 80 -0.44 3.39 12.27
CA SER A 80 -0.81 2.01 11.98
C SER A 80 0.42 1.09 11.97
N THR A 81 1.50 1.51 11.33
CA THR A 81 2.75 0.74 11.31
C THR A 81 3.31 0.53 12.71
N ALA A 82 3.35 1.58 13.54
CA ALA A 82 3.82 1.47 14.92
C ALA A 82 2.95 0.50 15.74
N VAL A 83 1.63 0.63 15.65
CA VAL A 83 0.67 -0.24 16.37
C VAL A 83 0.79 -1.69 15.91
N VAL A 84 0.75 -1.94 14.58
CA VAL A 84 0.87 -3.29 14.02
C VAL A 84 2.20 -3.92 14.42
N THR A 85 3.30 -3.21 14.26
CA THR A 85 4.64 -3.71 14.62
C THR A 85 4.72 -4.08 16.10
N LEU A 86 4.23 -3.22 16.99
CA LEU A 86 4.24 -3.47 18.42
C LEU A 86 3.43 -4.72 18.79
N ILE A 87 2.18 -4.82 18.27
CA ILE A 87 1.32 -5.98 18.52
C ILE A 87 1.97 -7.26 17.98
N SER A 88 2.52 -7.21 16.76
CA SER A 88 3.14 -8.38 16.11
C SER A 88 4.40 -8.85 16.85
N ILE A 89 5.24 -7.93 17.34
CA ILE A 89 6.41 -8.28 18.15
C ILE A 89 5.96 -8.97 19.45
N LEU A 90 4.98 -8.42 20.15
CA LEU A 90 4.47 -8.99 21.40
C LEU A 90 3.83 -10.36 21.18
N ALA A 91 3.00 -10.49 20.16
CA ALA A 91 2.36 -11.75 19.78
C ALA A 91 3.40 -12.81 19.35
N GLY A 92 4.33 -12.43 18.48
CA GLY A 92 5.40 -13.31 18.00
C GLY A 92 6.30 -13.78 19.15
N PHE A 93 6.66 -12.89 20.07
CA PHE A 93 7.39 -13.26 21.29
C PHE A 93 6.58 -14.24 22.15
N ALA A 94 5.31 -13.95 22.37
CA ALA A 94 4.43 -14.80 23.17
C ALA A 94 4.31 -16.21 22.57
N PHE A 95 4.05 -16.34 21.27
CA PHE A 95 3.93 -17.63 20.60
C PHE A 95 5.25 -18.41 20.51
N SER A 96 6.39 -17.72 20.40
CA SER A 96 7.69 -18.37 20.23
C SER A 96 8.41 -18.71 21.53
N LYS A 97 8.26 -17.89 22.57
CA LYS A 97 9.04 -17.97 23.81
C LYS A 97 8.22 -18.39 25.04
N LEU A 98 6.92 -18.10 25.06
CA LEU A 98 6.10 -18.47 26.19
C LEU A 98 5.43 -19.83 25.96
N LYS A 99 5.34 -20.65 27.02
CA LYS A 99 4.65 -21.94 27.00
C LYS A 99 3.13 -21.71 27.13
N ILE A 100 2.51 -21.09 26.11
CA ILE A 100 1.07 -20.83 26.11
C ILE A 100 0.33 -22.12 25.78
N TRP A 101 -0.61 -22.49 26.64
CA TRP A 101 -1.51 -23.62 26.38
C TRP A 101 -2.30 -23.37 25.11
N GLY A 102 -2.30 -24.33 24.20
CA GLY A 102 -3.01 -24.23 22.92
C GLY A 102 -2.38 -23.25 21.91
N SER A 103 -1.09 -22.87 22.04
CA SER A 103 -0.44 -21.90 21.16
C SER A 103 -0.60 -22.24 19.67
N LYS A 104 -0.55 -23.52 19.31
CA LYS A 104 -0.78 -23.99 17.93
C LYS A 104 -2.20 -23.67 17.43
N ILE A 105 -3.22 -23.81 18.31
CA ILE A 105 -4.61 -23.50 17.97
C ILE A 105 -4.76 -22.00 17.73
N TRP A 106 -4.23 -21.18 18.65
CA TRP A 106 -4.25 -19.71 18.50
C TRP A 106 -3.54 -19.23 17.24
N MET A 107 -2.35 -19.77 16.98
CA MET A 107 -1.61 -19.48 15.74
C MET A 107 -2.42 -19.87 14.50
N THR A 108 -3.02 -21.05 14.51
CA THR A 108 -3.84 -21.51 13.38
C THR A 108 -5.07 -20.62 13.20
N MET A 109 -5.77 -20.23 14.27
CA MET A 109 -6.88 -19.29 14.21
C MET A 109 -6.46 -17.93 13.62
N THR A 110 -5.33 -17.40 14.03
CA THR A 110 -4.78 -16.16 13.45
C THR A 110 -4.55 -16.30 11.96
N LEU A 111 -3.99 -17.42 11.51
CA LEU A 111 -3.80 -17.69 10.07
C LEU A 111 -5.12 -17.82 9.32
N PHE A 112 -6.17 -18.40 9.93
CA PHE A 112 -7.48 -18.47 9.30
C PHE A 112 -8.12 -17.11 9.07
N THR A 113 -7.82 -16.10 9.90
CA THR A 113 -8.36 -14.74 9.68
C THR A 113 -7.89 -14.14 8.35
N ILE A 114 -6.71 -14.53 7.86
CA ILE A 114 -6.18 -14.08 6.56
C ILE A 114 -7.03 -14.59 5.38
N MET A 115 -7.70 -15.72 5.55
CA MET A 115 -8.54 -16.32 4.50
C MET A 115 -9.89 -15.62 4.34
N VAL A 116 -10.27 -14.79 5.32
CA VAL A 116 -11.56 -14.07 5.25
C VAL A 116 -11.45 -12.90 4.28
N PRO A 117 -12.23 -12.87 3.20
CA PRO A 117 -12.17 -11.75 2.24
C PRO A 117 -12.66 -10.46 2.90
N VAL A 118 -11.83 -9.43 2.87
CA VAL A 118 -12.14 -8.11 3.46
C VAL A 118 -13.46 -7.55 2.94
N GLN A 119 -13.78 -7.83 1.67
CA GLN A 119 -15.02 -7.39 1.03
C GLN A 119 -16.27 -7.90 1.75
N ALA A 120 -16.25 -9.12 2.28
CA ALA A 120 -17.37 -9.69 3.05
C ALA A 120 -17.56 -9.00 4.40
N LEU A 121 -16.51 -8.37 4.92
CA LEU A 121 -16.53 -7.69 6.20
C LEU A 121 -16.85 -6.18 6.10
N MET A 122 -16.98 -5.62 4.90
CA MET A 122 -17.18 -4.16 4.72
C MET A 122 -18.45 -3.67 5.42
N VAL A 123 -19.58 -4.36 5.27
CA VAL A 123 -20.84 -3.94 5.91
C VAL A 123 -20.81 -4.09 7.43
N PRO A 124 -20.38 -5.23 8.01
CA PRO A 124 -20.21 -5.35 9.47
C PRO A 124 -19.25 -4.31 10.06
N LEU A 125 -18.12 -4.05 9.39
CA LEU A 125 -17.14 -3.04 9.82
C LEU A 125 -17.71 -1.64 9.82
N TYR A 126 -18.44 -1.28 8.75
CA TYR A 126 -19.13 0.01 8.69
C TYR A 126 -20.06 0.20 9.88
N ASN A 127 -20.90 -0.80 10.17
CA ASN A 127 -21.85 -0.76 11.29
C ASN A 127 -21.14 -0.65 12.65
N GLN A 128 -20.04 -1.40 12.85
CA GLN A 128 -19.24 -1.33 14.08
C GLN A 128 -18.57 0.03 14.24
N LEU A 129 -17.94 0.56 13.19
CA LEU A 129 -17.30 1.88 13.25
C LEU A 129 -18.33 2.99 13.46
N SER A 130 -19.53 2.85 12.89
CA SER A 130 -20.64 3.78 13.11
C SER A 130 -21.07 3.77 14.57
N ALA A 131 -21.29 2.60 15.14
CA ALA A 131 -21.69 2.44 16.54
C ALA A 131 -20.64 2.97 17.52
N LEU A 132 -19.36 2.90 17.16
CA LEU A 132 -18.25 3.42 17.96
C LEU A 132 -17.94 4.92 17.68
N HIS A 133 -18.70 5.59 16.81
CA HIS A 133 -18.44 6.96 16.34
C HIS A 133 -17.06 7.17 15.74
N LEU A 134 -16.49 6.13 15.10
CA LEU A 134 -15.17 6.12 14.47
C LEU A 134 -15.20 6.28 12.93
N LEU A 135 -16.40 6.38 12.32
CA LEU A 135 -16.53 6.62 10.88
C LEU A 135 -15.89 7.95 10.49
N GLY A 136 -15.09 7.92 9.41
CA GLY A 136 -14.42 9.11 8.88
C GLY A 136 -13.29 9.66 9.76
N THR A 137 -12.88 8.93 10.81
CA THR A 137 -11.78 9.34 11.71
C THR A 137 -10.46 8.62 11.39
N GLN A 138 -9.34 9.26 11.70
CA GLN A 138 -8.02 8.62 11.60
C GLN A 138 -7.90 7.42 12.54
N ALA A 139 -8.50 7.48 13.73
CA ALA A 139 -8.51 6.39 14.69
C ALA A 139 -9.24 5.14 14.14
N GLY A 140 -10.38 5.34 13.47
CA GLY A 140 -11.09 4.25 12.79
C GLY A 140 -10.25 3.59 11.72
N MET A 141 -9.53 4.38 10.91
CA MET A 141 -8.61 3.84 9.88
C MET A 141 -7.46 3.05 10.50
N VAL A 142 -6.83 3.57 11.56
CA VAL A 142 -5.75 2.87 12.28
C VAL A 142 -6.26 1.53 12.84
N LEU A 143 -7.46 1.51 13.43
CA LEU A 143 -8.06 0.30 13.96
C LEU A 143 -8.28 -0.77 12.88
N ILE A 144 -8.82 -0.37 11.72
CA ILE A 144 -8.99 -1.26 10.57
C ILE A 144 -7.65 -1.84 10.12
N TYR A 145 -6.64 -0.98 9.89
CA TYR A 145 -5.33 -1.45 9.46
C TYR A 145 -4.67 -2.35 10.50
N ALA A 146 -4.75 -2.02 11.78
CA ALA A 146 -4.22 -2.86 12.85
C ALA A 146 -4.87 -4.25 12.86
N THR A 147 -6.20 -4.31 12.71
CA THR A 147 -6.94 -5.57 12.70
C THR A 147 -6.54 -6.47 11.53
N PHE A 148 -6.45 -5.92 10.33
CA PHE A 148 -6.19 -6.73 9.13
C PHE A 148 -4.71 -7.01 8.88
N GLN A 149 -3.80 -6.15 9.27
CA GLN A 149 -2.37 -6.32 8.99
C GLN A 149 -1.64 -7.15 10.05
N THR A 150 -2.10 -7.13 11.30
CA THR A 150 -1.44 -7.89 12.39
C THR A 150 -1.26 -9.39 12.09
N PRO A 151 -2.25 -10.12 11.50
CA PRO A 151 -2.07 -11.54 11.19
C PRO A 151 -0.99 -11.83 10.15
N PHE A 152 -0.62 -10.86 9.31
CA PHE A 152 0.41 -11.00 8.28
C PHE A 152 1.83 -10.73 8.80
N CYS A 153 1.97 -10.06 9.93
CA CYS A 153 3.24 -9.66 10.52
C CYS A 153 3.63 -10.56 11.69
#